data_850b919f31bcf22793f24c7d419bc024
#
_entry.id   850b919f31bcf22793f24c7d419bc024
#
_cell.length_a   1.000
_cell.length_b   1.000
_cell.length_c   1.000
_cell.angle_alpha   90.00
_cell.angle_beta   90.00
_cell.angle_gamma   90.00
#
_symmetry.space_group_name_H-M   'P 1'
#
loop_
_entity.id
_entity.type
_entity.pdbx_description
1 polymer ?
#
loop_
_entity_poly.entity_id
_entity_poly.type
_entity_poly.pdbx_seq_one_letter_code
_entity_poly.pdbx_strand_id
1 'polypeptide(L)'
;MFNILNPSCMKKSKLRVVVLGAGFGGLEITSILSEKMGDRLDLTLIDKNDFFFFGYAKLDVMFGRRPAESVKYSYSKILKPGVKFRQETITSFDPLTRKVTTLDASYEADVLVVALGADYNIRATAGLAEGGHEFYSFDGARRLMEVLPSFSRGHALIGVTGFPFKCPPAPSEVALLLHEFLDKRGVRKNCEISLVVPFELPIPPSYGTSKALLTAFEARNIRYIPEIMVGSIDPSRRVAELDDGREIPFDLFLGVPEHCVPGVVEESGLVFDEWVPVDRRSLKTKFPKVYAIGDVTSVGTPKAGLFASGAARAAAESIIAEFHGQEFTDSYSGAGSCYVEFGNGLVGRADVDFFSGPSPTGNHHEPSLALAEEKRSIEKQSTARWFTE
;
A
#
# COMPACT_ATOMS: atom_id res chain seq x y z
N MET A 1 -28.67 -1.96 -61.87
CA MET A 1 -27.33 -2.09 -61.29
C MET A 1 -27.35 -1.46 -59.89
N PHE A 2 -27.60 -2.28 -58.86
CA PHE A 2 -27.55 -1.78 -57.49
C PHE A 2 -26.12 -1.92 -56.97
N ASN A 3 -25.46 -0.80 -56.74
CA ASN A 3 -24.19 -0.77 -56.06
C ASN A 3 -24.36 -1.18 -54.62
N ILE A 4 -23.94 -2.40 -54.25
CA ILE A 4 -23.76 -2.85 -52.89
C ILE A 4 -22.54 -2.13 -52.37
N LEU A 5 -22.76 -1.06 -51.58
CA LEU A 5 -21.70 -0.42 -50.80
C LEU A 5 -21.21 -1.45 -49.79
N ASN A 6 -19.96 -1.86 -49.96
CA ASN A 6 -19.20 -2.67 -49.05
C ASN A 6 -19.22 -2.01 -47.67
N PRO A 7 -19.61 -2.66 -46.55
CA PRO A 7 -19.45 -2.08 -45.24
C PRO A 7 -17.96 -1.99 -44.96
N SER A 8 -17.41 -0.78 -45.17
CA SER A 8 -16.03 -0.45 -44.79
C SER A 8 -15.79 -0.95 -43.36
N CYS A 9 -14.77 -1.76 -43.21
CA CYS A 9 -14.19 -2.19 -41.93
C CYS A 9 -13.81 -0.92 -41.13
N MET A 10 -14.79 -0.37 -40.38
CA MET A 10 -14.49 0.67 -39.41
C MET A 10 -13.55 0.02 -38.39
N LYS A 11 -12.25 0.36 -38.46
CA LYS A 11 -11.31 0.07 -37.36
C LYS A 11 -11.97 0.61 -36.10
N LYS A 12 -12.50 -0.31 -35.25
CA LYS A 12 -13.02 0.08 -33.93
C LYS A 12 -11.89 0.84 -33.22
N SER A 13 -12.14 2.11 -32.89
CA SER A 13 -11.16 2.94 -32.16
C SER A 13 -10.77 2.25 -30.88
N LYS A 14 -9.47 2.18 -30.61
CA LYS A 14 -8.95 1.64 -29.35
C LYS A 14 -9.33 2.60 -28.23
N LEU A 15 -9.66 2.05 -27.05
CA LEU A 15 -9.83 2.82 -25.84
C LEU A 15 -8.44 3.25 -25.32
N ARG A 16 -8.20 4.56 -25.26
CA ARG A 16 -6.97 5.14 -24.71
C ARG A 16 -7.12 5.27 -23.19
N VAL A 17 -6.34 4.50 -22.46
CA VAL A 17 -6.32 4.54 -20.98
C VAL A 17 -4.96 5.02 -20.52
N VAL A 18 -4.94 5.98 -19.59
CA VAL A 18 -3.72 6.37 -18.89
C VAL A 18 -3.87 5.98 -17.42
N VAL A 19 -2.92 5.20 -16.91
CA VAL A 19 -2.84 4.76 -15.52
C VAL A 19 -1.65 5.42 -14.86
N LEU A 20 -1.90 6.18 -13.80
CA LEU A 20 -0.90 6.90 -13.01
C LEU A 20 -0.50 6.06 -11.80
N GLY A 21 0.75 5.57 -11.78
CA GLY A 21 1.31 4.72 -10.74
C GLY A 21 1.23 3.23 -11.06
N ALA A 22 2.37 2.53 -10.95
CA ALA A 22 2.54 1.10 -11.19
C ALA A 22 2.67 0.30 -9.88
N GLY A 23 1.91 0.70 -8.84
CA GLY A 23 1.74 -0.07 -7.61
C GLY A 23 0.75 -1.23 -7.77
N PHE A 24 0.28 -1.80 -6.65
CA PHE A 24 -0.67 -2.92 -6.62
C PHE A 24 -1.91 -2.66 -7.49
N GLY A 25 -2.55 -1.49 -7.33
CA GLY A 25 -3.73 -1.13 -8.09
C GLY A 25 -3.44 -0.93 -9.58
N GLY A 26 -2.37 -0.19 -9.90
CA GLY A 26 -1.99 0.11 -11.28
C GLY A 26 -1.58 -1.12 -12.08
N LEU A 27 -0.80 -2.03 -11.49
CA LEU A 27 -0.42 -3.31 -12.13
C LEU A 27 -1.62 -4.23 -12.33
N GLU A 28 -2.51 -4.33 -11.33
CA GLU A 28 -3.68 -5.20 -11.40
C GLU A 28 -4.67 -4.69 -12.46
N ILE A 29 -5.02 -3.38 -12.46
CA ILE A 29 -5.97 -2.85 -13.45
C ILE A 29 -5.41 -2.93 -14.87
N THR A 30 -4.11 -2.66 -15.04
CA THR A 30 -3.42 -2.78 -16.33
C THR A 30 -3.51 -4.21 -16.86
N SER A 31 -3.27 -5.21 -15.98
CA SER A 31 -3.34 -6.61 -16.36
C SER A 31 -4.74 -7.03 -16.77
N ILE A 32 -5.77 -6.66 -16.01
CA ILE A 32 -7.17 -7.00 -16.31
C ILE A 32 -7.62 -6.36 -17.62
N LEU A 33 -7.34 -5.06 -17.81
CA LEU A 33 -7.73 -4.36 -19.04
C LEU A 33 -7.02 -4.96 -20.26
N SER A 34 -5.73 -5.31 -20.16
CA SER A 34 -5.01 -5.98 -21.23
C SER A 34 -5.60 -7.35 -21.57
N GLU A 35 -5.88 -8.17 -20.56
CA GLU A 35 -6.46 -9.52 -20.72
C GLU A 35 -7.85 -9.50 -21.37
N LYS A 36 -8.71 -8.55 -20.93
CA LYS A 36 -10.12 -8.52 -21.36
C LYS A 36 -10.38 -7.73 -22.64
N MET A 37 -9.55 -6.73 -22.94
CA MET A 37 -9.77 -5.85 -24.08
C MET A 37 -8.85 -6.14 -25.28
N GLY A 38 -7.66 -6.71 -25.03
CA GLY A 38 -6.72 -7.10 -26.09
C GLY A 38 -6.43 -5.98 -27.09
N ASP A 39 -6.67 -6.23 -28.37
CA ASP A 39 -6.40 -5.28 -29.46
C ASP A 39 -7.24 -3.99 -29.43
N ARG A 40 -8.27 -3.93 -28.59
CA ARG A 40 -9.11 -2.73 -28.40
C ARG A 40 -8.55 -1.75 -27.35
N LEU A 41 -7.42 -2.09 -26.72
CA LEU A 41 -6.76 -1.29 -25.71
C LEU A 41 -5.55 -0.55 -26.27
N ASP A 42 -5.36 0.71 -25.87
CA ASP A 42 -4.10 1.47 -25.94
C ASP A 42 -3.86 2.09 -24.57
N LEU A 43 -3.14 1.35 -23.70
CA LEU A 43 -2.92 1.73 -22.32
C LEU A 43 -1.49 2.20 -22.10
N THR A 44 -1.35 3.39 -21.49
CA THR A 44 -0.07 3.89 -21.00
C THR A 44 -0.07 3.83 -19.48
N LEU A 45 0.86 3.06 -18.91
CA LEU A 45 1.13 2.97 -17.48
C LEU A 45 2.36 3.82 -17.17
N ILE A 46 2.23 4.80 -16.25
CA ILE A 46 3.29 5.77 -15.93
C ILE A 46 3.69 5.61 -14.47
N ASP A 47 4.99 5.43 -14.20
CA ASP A 47 5.58 5.48 -12.86
C ASP A 47 6.99 6.09 -12.93
N LYS A 48 7.40 6.81 -11.88
CA LYS A 48 8.75 7.39 -11.78
C LYS A 48 9.84 6.36 -11.49
N ASN A 49 9.47 5.24 -10.87
CA ASN A 49 10.38 4.16 -10.52
C ASN A 49 10.57 3.20 -11.69
N ASP A 50 11.60 2.35 -11.59
CA ASP A 50 11.93 1.29 -12.56
C ASP A 50 11.57 -0.11 -12.07
N PHE A 51 11.07 -0.23 -10.82
CA PHE A 51 10.72 -1.51 -10.20
C PHE A 51 9.52 -1.41 -9.26
N PHE A 52 8.86 -2.55 -9.09
CA PHE A 52 7.87 -2.82 -8.06
C PHE A 52 8.48 -3.68 -6.94
N PHE A 53 7.95 -3.57 -5.73
CA PHE A 53 8.20 -4.48 -4.61
C PHE A 53 6.93 -4.70 -3.79
N PHE A 54 6.79 -5.87 -3.22
CA PHE A 54 5.69 -6.11 -2.28
C PHE A 54 5.90 -5.35 -0.97
N GLY A 55 4.82 -4.72 -0.47
CA GLY A 55 4.90 -3.88 0.73
C GLY A 55 5.49 -4.59 1.95
N TYR A 56 5.12 -5.84 2.17
CA TYR A 56 5.65 -6.65 3.28
C TYR A 56 7.07 -7.16 3.06
N ALA A 57 7.56 -7.25 1.82
CA ALA A 57 8.94 -7.65 1.55
C ALA A 57 9.97 -6.63 2.08
N LYS A 58 9.55 -5.40 2.37
CA LYS A 58 10.38 -4.40 3.07
C LYS A 58 10.84 -4.89 4.43
N LEU A 59 9.99 -5.62 5.16
CA LEU A 59 10.35 -6.19 6.46
C LEU A 59 11.43 -7.26 6.30
N ASP A 60 11.40 -8.03 5.21
CA ASP A 60 12.48 -8.98 4.91
C ASP A 60 13.82 -8.27 4.68
N VAL A 61 13.80 -7.14 3.95
CA VAL A 61 14.99 -6.33 3.72
C VAL A 61 15.48 -5.70 5.04
N MET A 62 14.58 -5.05 5.78
CA MET A 62 14.88 -4.38 7.04
C MET A 62 15.58 -5.30 8.05
N PHE A 63 15.12 -6.54 8.18
CA PHE A 63 15.68 -7.53 9.10
C PHE A 63 16.74 -8.44 8.47
N GLY A 64 17.21 -8.15 7.24
CA GLY A 64 18.26 -8.89 6.56
C GLY A 64 17.88 -10.32 6.17
N ARG A 65 16.57 -10.64 6.08
CA ARG A 65 16.06 -11.96 5.68
C ARG A 65 16.15 -12.18 4.17
N ARG A 66 16.04 -11.09 3.39
CA ARG A 66 16.19 -11.11 1.92
C ARG A 66 17.09 -9.94 1.46
N PRO A 67 17.98 -10.14 0.48
CA PRO A 67 18.73 -9.04 -0.12
C PRO A 67 17.79 -8.02 -0.78
N ALA A 68 18.09 -6.73 -0.67
CA ALA A 68 17.24 -5.65 -1.21
C ALA A 68 16.94 -5.81 -2.70
N GLU A 69 17.92 -6.26 -3.50
CA GLU A 69 17.73 -6.46 -4.94
C GLU A 69 16.82 -7.66 -5.27
N SER A 70 16.75 -8.67 -4.39
CA SER A 70 15.93 -9.88 -4.62
C SER A 70 14.42 -9.64 -4.50
N VAL A 71 14.00 -8.51 -3.95
CA VAL A 71 12.59 -8.16 -3.78
C VAL A 71 12.09 -7.17 -4.83
N LYS A 72 12.94 -6.77 -5.77
CA LYS A 72 12.61 -5.83 -6.85
C LYS A 72 12.15 -6.57 -8.11
N TYR A 73 11.04 -6.13 -8.66
CA TYR A 73 10.48 -6.63 -9.92
C TYR A 73 10.50 -5.52 -10.95
N SER A 74 11.39 -5.61 -11.96
CA SER A 74 11.58 -4.56 -12.96
C SER A 74 10.34 -4.36 -13.84
N TYR A 75 9.94 -3.12 -14.01
CA TYR A 75 8.84 -2.74 -14.91
C TYR A 75 9.16 -2.97 -16.39
N SER A 76 10.44 -3.12 -16.78
CA SER A 76 10.81 -3.54 -18.13
C SER A 76 10.23 -4.91 -18.52
N LYS A 77 9.80 -5.71 -17.54
CA LYS A 77 9.15 -7.01 -17.73
C LYS A 77 7.62 -6.92 -17.87
N ILE A 78 7.02 -5.75 -17.92
CA ILE A 78 5.59 -5.57 -18.22
C ILE A 78 5.38 -5.67 -19.73
N LEU A 79 5.27 -6.91 -20.23
CA LEU A 79 5.08 -7.21 -21.65
C LEU A 79 3.65 -7.71 -21.89
N LYS A 80 2.68 -6.77 -21.94
CA LYS A 80 1.25 -7.10 -22.08
C LYS A 80 0.67 -6.47 -23.36
N PRO A 81 -0.24 -7.17 -24.06
CA PRO A 81 -0.91 -6.64 -25.25
C PRO A 81 -1.59 -5.30 -24.96
N GLY A 82 -1.35 -4.30 -25.83
CA GLY A 82 -1.96 -2.97 -25.73
C GLY A 82 -1.43 -2.09 -24.59
N VAL A 83 -0.36 -2.50 -23.90
CA VAL A 83 0.23 -1.78 -22.76
C VAL A 83 1.60 -1.21 -23.13
N LYS A 84 1.83 0.02 -22.74
CA LYS A 84 3.12 0.72 -22.82
C LYS A 84 3.47 1.22 -21.42
N PHE A 85 4.56 0.73 -20.83
CA PHE A 85 5.12 1.31 -19.63
C PHE A 85 5.98 2.53 -19.96
N ARG A 86 5.85 3.60 -19.16
CA ARG A 86 6.66 4.81 -19.22
C ARG A 86 7.25 5.09 -17.86
N GLN A 87 8.57 5.04 -17.77
CA GLN A 87 9.30 5.49 -16.59
C GLN A 87 9.47 7.00 -16.65
N GLU A 88 8.46 7.71 -16.16
CA GLU A 88 8.40 9.17 -16.22
C GLU A 88 7.83 9.76 -14.94
N THR A 89 8.29 10.96 -14.57
CA THR A 89 7.75 11.69 -13.43
C THR A 89 6.56 12.53 -13.89
N ILE A 90 5.39 12.26 -13.31
CA ILE A 90 4.17 13.04 -13.55
C ILE A 90 4.31 14.38 -12.85
N THR A 91 4.17 15.47 -13.61
CA THR A 91 4.26 16.85 -13.09
C THR A 91 2.89 17.50 -12.89
N SER A 92 1.89 17.10 -13.69
CA SER A 92 0.51 17.54 -13.51
C SER A 92 -0.46 16.63 -14.27
N PHE A 93 -1.72 16.65 -13.90
CA PHE A 93 -2.82 16.12 -14.70
C PHE A 93 -4.11 16.90 -14.46
N ASP A 94 -4.94 17.00 -15.50
CA ASP A 94 -6.23 17.67 -15.45
C ASP A 94 -7.37 16.63 -15.53
N PRO A 95 -8.14 16.44 -14.46
CA PRO A 95 -9.26 15.48 -14.43
C PRO A 95 -10.39 15.81 -15.41
N LEU A 96 -10.59 17.09 -15.79
CA LEU A 96 -11.65 17.49 -16.72
C LEU A 96 -11.32 17.04 -18.15
N THR A 97 -10.11 17.31 -18.61
CA THR A 97 -9.65 16.97 -19.95
C THR A 97 -8.99 15.59 -20.03
N ARG A 98 -8.63 15.00 -18.89
CA ARG A 98 -7.85 13.77 -18.76
C ARG A 98 -6.49 13.85 -19.47
N LYS A 99 -5.92 15.05 -19.49
CA LYS A 99 -4.57 15.29 -19.98
C LYS A 99 -3.58 15.08 -18.83
N VAL A 100 -2.53 14.33 -19.08
CA VAL A 100 -1.42 14.08 -18.15
C VAL A 100 -0.15 14.67 -18.72
N THR A 101 0.62 15.37 -17.91
CA THR A 101 1.91 15.93 -18.27
C THR A 101 3.00 15.31 -17.38
N THR A 102 4.08 14.91 -18.01
CA THR A 102 5.29 14.43 -17.35
C THR A 102 6.45 15.36 -17.63
N LEU A 103 7.64 15.08 -17.11
CA LEU A 103 8.85 15.82 -17.48
C LEU A 103 9.20 15.65 -18.97
N ASP A 104 8.80 14.54 -19.59
CA ASP A 104 9.25 14.14 -20.92
C ASP A 104 8.16 14.29 -22.01
N ALA A 105 6.87 14.18 -21.65
CA ALA A 105 5.77 14.10 -22.60
C ALA A 105 4.42 14.61 -22.04
N SER A 106 3.41 14.61 -22.93
CA SER A 106 2.00 14.80 -22.56
C SER A 106 1.15 13.70 -23.18
N TYR A 107 0.14 13.25 -22.42
CA TYR A 107 -0.76 12.16 -22.79
C TYR A 107 -2.21 12.61 -22.68
N GLU A 108 -3.02 12.25 -23.66
CA GLU A 108 -4.47 12.44 -23.63
C GLU A 108 -5.16 11.08 -23.52
N ALA A 109 -6.10 10.97 -22.61
CA ALA A 109 -6.81 9.74 -22.34
C ALA A 109 -8.32 9.85 -22.57
N ASP A 110 -8.94 8.73 -22.99
CA ASP A 110 -10.39 8.57 -22.96
C ASP A 110 -10.83 8.19 -21.53
N VAL A 111 -9.97 7.47 -20.79
CA VAL A 111 -10.14 7.10 -19.38
C VAL A 111 -8.84 7.35 -18.64
N LEU A 112 -8.93 8.03 -17.49
CA LEU A 112 -7.82 8.28 -16.57
C LEU A 112 -7.99 7.47 -15.30
N VAL A 113 -6.94 6.75 -14.85
CA VAL A 113 -6.92 6.01 -13.59
C VAL A 113 -5.80 6.53 -12.70
N VAL A 114 -6.15 7.04 -11.52
CA VAL A 114 -5.21 7.52 -10.51
C VAL A 114 -4.94 6.40 -9.51
N ALA A 115 -3.74 5.82 -9.56
CA ALA A 115 -3.28 4.70 -8.72
C ALA A 115 -1.94 5.01 -8.03
N LEU A 116 -1.71 6.31 -7.71
CA LEU A 116 -0.43 6.82 -7.21
C LEU A 116 -0.13 6.47 -5.75
N GLY A 117 -1.09 5.83 -5.05
CA GLY A 117 -0.91 5.41 -3.66
C GLY A 117 -0.86 6.58 -2.70
N ALA A 118 -0.04 6.46 -1.66
CA ALA A 118 0.18 7.50 -0.66
C ALA A 118 1.66 7.71 -0.42
N ASP A 119 2.06 8.97 -0.26
CA ASP A 119 3.39 9.41 0.14
C ASP A 119 3.52 9.52 1.67
N TYR A 120 4.69 9.90 2.15
CA TYR A 120 5.01 10.00 3.58
C TYR A 120 5.43 11.43 3.90
N ASN A 121 4.72 12.06 4.85
CA ASN A 121 5.07 13.38 5.37
C ASN A 121 5.90 13.23 6.66
N ILE A 122 7.18 12.89 6.52
CA ILE A 122 8.09 12.69 7.66
C ILE A 122 8.24 13.97 8.47
N ARG A 123 8.12 15.14 7.82
CA ARG A 123 8.28 16.45 8.45
C ARG A 123 7.06 16.90 9.27
N ALA A 124 5.91 16.25 9.12
CA ALA A 124 4.74 16.53 9.95
C ALA A 124 5.01 16.26 11.44
N THR A 125 5.90 15.30 11.74
CA THR A 125 6.33 15.02 13.11
C THR A 125 7.69 15.65 13.37
N ALA A 126 7.73 16.66 14.26
CA ALA A 126 8.96 17.33 14.63
C ALA A 126 10.00 16.33 15.17
N GLY A 127 11.23 16.42 14.68
CA GLY A 127 12.36 15.58 15.08
C GLY A 127 12.38 14.16 14.53
N LEU A 128 11.36 13.71 13.79
CA LEU A 128 11.35 12.35 13.23
C LEU A 128 12.45 12.14 12.19
N ALA A 129 12.70 13.13 11.35
CA ALA A 129 13.75 13.06 10.33
C ALA A 129 15.17 13.02 10.91
N GLU A 130 15.37 13.68 12.05
CA GLU A 130 16.67 13.86 12.70
C GLU A 130 16.96 12.75 13.72
N GLY A 131 15.95 12.24 14.43
CA GLY A 131 16.12 11.31 15.56
C GLY A 131 15.46 9.94 15.40
N GLY A 132 14.71 9.72 14.32
CA GLY A 132 14.01 8.48 14.08
C GLY A 132 14.37 7.80 12.76
N HIS A 133 13.75 6.64 12.56
CA HIS A 133 13.84 5.87 11.31
C HIS A 133 12.43 5.42 10.92
N GLU A 134 12.03 5.67 9.69
CA GLU A 134 10.78 5.10 9.16
C GLU A 134 11.06 3.78 8.41
N PHE A 135 10.08 2.89 8.36
CA PHE A 135 10.17 1.57 7.72
C PHE A 135 9.11 1.34 6.62
N TYR A 136 8.44 2.40 6.21
CA TYR A 136 7.39 2.32 5.20
C TYR A 136 7.90 2.52 3.77
N SER A 137 8.96 3.30 3.57
CA SER A 137 9.62 3.40 2.28
C SER A 137 10.63 2.26 2.08
N PHE A 138 10.97 1.98 0.81
CA PHE A 138 12.02 1.01 0.49
C PHE A 138 13.39 1.49 1.01
N ASP A 139 13.67 2.77 0.89
CA ASP A 139 14.92 3.37 1.36
C ASP A 139 15.01 3.39 2.89
N GLY A 140 13.89 3.61 3.59
CA GLY A 140 13.81 3.50 5.05
C GLY A 140 14.13 2.07 5.53
N ALA A 141 13.51 1.07 4.91
CA ALA A 141 13.78 -0.33 5.22
C ALA A 141 15.23 -0.74 4.94
N ARG A 142 15.80 -0.28 3.81
CA ARG A 142 17.21 -0.50 3.46
C ARG A 142 18.16 0.16 4.46
N ARG A 143 17.87 1.38 4.89
CA ARG A 143 18.64 2.09 5.92
C ARG A 143 18.61 1.34 7.26
N LEU A 144 17.44 0.83 7.63
CA LEU A 144 17.29 0.05 8.88
C LEU A 144 18.04 -1.27 8.84
N MET A 145 18.21 -1.91 7.69
CA MET A 145 19.09 -3.08 7.54
C MET A 145 20.53 -2.78 7.97
N GLU A 146 21.00 -1.53 7.81
CA GLU A 146 22.33 -1.09 8.24
C GLU A 146 22.36 -0.65 9.71
N VAL A 147 21.27 -0.07 10.22
CA VAL A 147 21.16 0.46 11.59
C VAL A 147 20.92 -0.62 12.63
N LEU A 148 20.00 -1.55 12.36
CA LEU A 148 19.56 -2.58 13.34
C LEU A 148 20.71 -3.45 13.88
N PRO A 149 21.75 -3.83 13.10
CA PRO A 149 22.88 -4.59 13.62
C PRO A 149 23.67 -3.88 14.73
N SER A 150 23.66 -2.56 14.80
CA SER A 150 24.35 -1.79 15.85
C SER A 150 23.55 -1.72 17.16
N PHE A 151 22.23 -1.92 17.12
CA PHE A 151 21.38 -1.88 18.31
C PHE A 151 21.47 -3.19 19.08
N SER A 152 22.01 -3.16 20.31
CA SER A 152 22.25 -4.35 21.13
C SER A 152 21.82 -4.20 22.58
N ARG A 153 21.40 -3.00 23.00
CA ARG A 153 20.90 -2.69 24.35
C ARG A 153 20.10 -1.39 24.34
N GLY A 154 19.26 -1.20 25.35
CA GLY A 154 18.45 0.00 25.55
C GLY A 154 17.02 -0.17 25.06
N HIS A 155 16.31 0.92 24.85
CA HIS A 155 14.89 0.94 24.55
C HIS A 155 14.63 1.18 23.06
N ALA A 156 14.03 0.22 22.37
CA ALA A 156 13.49 0.38 21.04
C ALA A 156 12.00 0.77 21.14
N LEU A 157 11.68 1.95 20.64
CA LEU A 157 10.33 2.48 20.61
C LEU A 157 9.80 2.47 19.19
N ILE A 158 8.72 1.72 18.94
CA ILE A 158 7.96 1.76 17.69
C ILE A 158 6.79 2.69 17.93
N GLY A 159 6.66 3.75 17.15
CA GLY A 159 5.64 4.78 17.38
C GLY A 159 4.89 5.19 16.12
N VAL A 160 3.56 5.19 16.18
CA VAL A 160 2.73 5.83 15.17
C VAL A 160 2.75 7.33 15.42
N THR A 161 3.12 8.12 14.39
CA THR A 161 3.25 9.56 14.47
C THR A 161 2.22 10.28 13.59
N GLY A 162 1.38 9.54 12.86
CA GLY A 162 0.31 10.11 12.03
C GLY A 162 -0.70 9.06 11.58
N PHE A 163 -1.93 9.48 11.34
CA PHE A 163 -3.04 8.63 10.93
C PHE A 163 -3.89 9.37 9.85
N PRO A 164 -4.41 8.65 8.83
CA PRO A 164 -4.28 7.23 8.58
C PRO A 164 -2.90 6.81 8.03
N PHE A 165 -2.54 5.54 8.18
CA PHE A 165 -1.31 4.99 7.63
C PHE A 165 -1.54 3.66 6.91
N LYS A 166 -0.61 3.27 6.01
CA LYS A 166 -0.68 2.01 5.26
C LYS A 166 -0.45 0.80 6.16
N CYS A 167 -1.12 -0.32 5.82
CA CYS A 167 -0.89 -1.61 6.48
C CYS A 167 -0.95 -1.51 8.00
N PRO A 168 -2.13 -1.31 8.61
CA PRO A 168 -2.29 -1.14 10.05
C PRO A 168 -1.61 -2.20 10.92
N PRO A 169 -1.46 -3.49 10.50
CA PRO A 169 -0.69 -4.49 11.23
C PRO A 169 0.83 -4.25 11.28
N ALA A 170 1.41 -3.49 10.36
CA ALA A 170 2.86 -3.40 10.19
C ALA A 170 3.64 -2.98 11.46
N PRO A 171 3.18 -2.04 12.31
CA PRO A 171 3.87 -1.72 13.56
C PRO A 171 3.95 -2.92 14.51
N SER A 172 2.89 -3.74 14.57
CA SER A 172 2.84 -4.98 15.36
C SER A 172 3.81 -6.03 14.81
N GLU A 173 3.86 -6.19 13.49
CA GLU A 173 4.82 -7.08 12.82
C GLU A 173 6.26 -6.65 13.13
N VAL A 174 6.56 -5.34 13.02
CA VAL A 174 7.91 -4.82 13.33
C VAL A 174 8.30 -5.11 14.77
N ALA A 175 7.39 -4.96 15.75
CA ALA A 175 7.68 -5.27 17.15
C ALA A 175 8.04 -6.74 17.37
N LEU A 176 7.28 -7.66 16.76
CA LEU A 176 7.52 -9.10 16.86
C LEU A 176 8.78 -9.55 16.12
N LEU A 177 9.02 -9.00 14.94
CA LEU A 177 10.22 -9.30 14.14
C LEU A 177 11.48 -8.68 14.76
N LEU A 178 11.39 -7.52 15.40
CA LEU A 178 12.50 -6.92 16.15
C LEU A 178 12.85 -7.80 17.35
N HIS A 179 11.85 -8.30 18.08
CA HIS A 179 12.09 -9.27 19.15
C HIS A 179 12.86 -10.49 18.63
N GLU A 180 12.39 -11.13 17.55
CA GLU A 180 13.08 -12.28 16.93
C GLU A 180 14.51 -11.95 16.50
N PHE A 181 14.71 -10.79 15.86
CA PHE A 181 16.02 -10.33 15.41
C PHE A 181 17.02 -10.18 16.57
N LEU A 182 16.58 -9.56 17.67
CA LEU A 182 17.41 -9.37 18.87
C LEU A 182 17.65 -10.69 19.63
N ASP A 183 16.67 -11.59 19.63
CA ASP A 183 16.77 -12.90 20.28
C ASP A 183 17.78 -13.79 19.54
N LYS A 184 17.69 -13.89 18.22
CA LYS A 184 18.67 -14.62 17.39
C LYS A 184 20.10 -14.12 17.54
N ARG A 185 20.28 -12.85 17.89
CA ARG A 185 21.59 -12.25 18.20
C ARG A 185 22.04 -12.42 19.66
N GLY A 186 21.18 -13.02 20.52
CA GLY A 186 21.47 -13.22 21.94
C GLY A 186 21.47 -11.94 22.80
N VAL A 187 20.94 -10.84 22.27
CA VAL A 187 20.93 -9.54 22.96
C VAL A 187 19.56 -9.09 23.47
N ARG A 188 18.48 -9.83 23.15
CA ARG A 188 17.10 -9.46 23.49
C ARG A 188 16.89 -9.08 24.96
N LYS A 189 17.52 -9.77 25.89
CA LYS A 189 17.41 -9.54 27.34
C LYS A 189 17.97 -8.18 27.79
N ASN A 190 18.78 -7.52 26.96
CA ASN A 190 19.35 -6.20 27.23
C ASN A 190 18.52 -5.08 26.60
N CYS A 191 17.43 -5.41 25.92
CA CYS A 191 16.62 -4.48 25.15
C CYS A 191 15.18 -4.45 25.67
N GLU A 192 14.61 -3.26 25.78
CA GLU A 192 13.18 -3.04 25.93
C GLU A 192 12.55 -2.78 24.57
N ILE A 193 11.31 -3.19 24.39
CA ILE A 193 10.54 -2.91 23.16
C ILE A 193 9.18 -2.38 23.58
N SER A 194 8.82 -1.20 23.09
CA SER A 194 7.48 -0.61 23.26
C SER A 194 6.87 -0.29 21.91
N LEU A 195 5.54 -0.41 21.83
CA LEU A 195 4.73 -0.12 20.65
C LEU A 195 3.63 0.87 21.03
N VAL A 196 3.66 2.07 20.45
CA VAL A 196 2.67 3.15 20.63
C VAL A 196 1.78 3.23 19.39
N VAL A 197 0.47 3.07 19.56
CA VAL A 197 -0.50 3.07 18.45
C VAL A 197 -1.80 3.79 18.82
N PRO A 198 -2.52 4.40 17.83
CA PRO A 198 -3.75 5.14 18.10
C PRO A 198 -5.00 4.27 18.38
N PHE A 199 -4.86 2.95 18.33
CA PHE A 199 -5.98 2.02 18.47
C PHE A 199 -5.98 1.33 19.83
N GLU A 200 -7.17 1.07 20.39
CA GLU A 200 -7.33 0.21 21.55
C GLU A 200 -6.80 -1.21 21.28
N LEU A 201 -7.16 -1.76 20.12
CA LEU A 201 -6.74 -3.09 19.67
C LEU A 201 -5.79 -3.00 18.47
N PRO A 202 -4.76 -3.87 18.36
CA PRO A 202 -3.82 -3.84 17.23
C PRO A 202 -4.47 -3.93 15.86
N ILE A 203 -5.57 -4.67 15.72
CA ILE A 203 -6.36 -4.82 14.48
C ILE A 203 -7.85 -4.70 14.85
N PRO A 204 -8.41 -3.49 14.94
CA PRO A 204 -9.76 -3.26 15.44
C PRO A 204 -10.86 -4.13 14.80
N PRO A 205 -10.87 -4.38 13.46
CA PRO A 205 -11.90 -5.22 12.83
C PRO A 205 -11.81 -6.71 13.22
N SER A 206 -10.67 -7.17 13.75
CA SER A 206 -10.45 -8.60 14.09
C SER A 206 -10.03 -8.76 15.54
N TYR A 207 -11.01 -8.93 16.42
CA TYR A 207 -10.77 -9.17 17.85
C TYR A 207 -9.88 -10.39 18.09
N GLY A 208 -10.10 -11.49 17.37
CA GLY A 208 -9.29 -12.70 17.50
C GLY A 208 -7.81 -12.47 17.17
N THR A 209 -7.53 -11.77 16.06
CA THR A 209 -6.15 -11.45 15.69
C THR A 209 -5.52 -10.46 16.66
N SER A 210 -6.27 -9.47 17.13
CA SER A 210 -5.81 -8.53 18.17
C SER A 210 -5.44 -9.25 19.46
N LYS A 211 -6.29 -10.18 19.93
CA LYS A 211 -6.01 -10.98 21.12
C LYS A 211 -4.76 -11.84 20.94
N ALA A 212 -4.58 -12.49 19.79
CA ALA A 212 -3.39 -13.27 19.50
C ALA A 212 -2.11 -12.40 19.52
N LEU A 213 -2.17 -11.18 18.96
CA LEU A 213 -1.07 -10.22 18.99
C LEU A 213 -0.74 -9.77 20.42
N LEU A 214 -1.74 -9.38 21.22
CA LEU A 214 -1.53 -8.96 22.61
C LEU A 214 -0.92 -10.09 23.45
N THR A 215 -1.40 -11.32 23.29
CA THR A 215 -0.78 -12.51 23.93
C THR A 215 0.68 -12.70 23.48
N ALA A 216 0.96 -12.49 22.18
CA ALA A 216 2.31 -12.60 21.65
C ALA A 216 3.24 -11.50 22.19
N PHE A 217 2.74 -10.28 22.39
CA PHE A 217 3.48 -9.18 23.01
C PHE A 217 3.80 -9.47 24.47
N GLU A 218 2.82 -9.90 25.24
CA GLU A 218 3.00 -10.27 26.66
C GLU A 218 4.07 -11.36 26.81
N ALA A 219 3.95 -12.44 26.07
CA ALA A 219 4.90 -13.56 26.09
C ALA A 219 6.34 -13.16 25.73
N ARG A 220 6.54 -12.01 25.06
CA ARG A 220 7.84 -11.51 24.62
C ARG A 220 8.31 -10.25 25.35
N ASN A 221 7.60 -9.84 26.40
CA ASN A 221 7.85 -8.58 27.12
C ASN A 221 7.94 -7.39 26.15
N ILE A 222 6.96 -7.26 25.25
CA ILE A 222 6.76 -6.09 24.39
C ILE A 222 5.64 -5.26 25.02
N ARG A 223 5.93 -4.01 25.36
CA ARG A 223 4.94 -3.12 25.98
C ARG A 223 4.05 -2.51 24.90
N TYR A 224 2.75 -2.82 24.94
CA TYR A 224 1.73 -2.23 24.08
C TYR A 224 1.14 -0.99 24.75
N ILE A 225 1.14 0.15 24.07
CA ILE A 225 0.64 1.45 24.56
C ILE A 225 -0.44 1.93 23.56
N PRO A 226 -1.72 1.63 23.84
CA PRO A 226 -2.83 1.92 22.95
C PRO A 226 -3.32 3.37 23.06
N GLU A 227 -4.21 3.75 22.10
CA GLU A 227 -5.06 4.95 22.10
C GLU A 227 -4.27 6.27 22.16
N ILE A 228 -3.04 6.27 21.66
CA ILE A 228 -2.20 7.46 21.65
C ILE A 228 -1.20 7.40 20.50
N MET A 229 -0.72 8.56 20.06
CA MET A 229 0.33 8.69 19.07
C MET A 229 1.54 9.42 19.64
N VAL A 230 2.64 9.36 18.90
CA VAL A 230 3.84 10.16 19.17
C VAL A 230 3.69 11.49 18.44
N GLY A 231 3.58 12.58 19.17
CA GLY A 231 3.42 13.94 18.64
C GLY A 231 4.73 14.56 18.17
N SER A 232 5.82 14.31 18.91
CA SER A 232 7.15 14.85 18.57
C SER A 232 8.28 13.97 19.08
N ILE A 233 9.49 14.22 18.55
CA ILE A 233 10.74 13.58 18.97
C ILE A 233 11.76 14.67 19.28
N ASP A 234 12.42 14.56 20.44
CA ASP A 234 13.61 15.32 20.76
C ASP A 234 14.87 14.46 20.52
N PRO A 235 15.59 14.65 19.41
CA PRO A 235 16.77 13.86 19.08
C PRO A 235 17.93 14.06 20.06
N SER A 236 18.02 15.24 20.67
CA SER A 236 19.10 15.60 21.59
C SER A 236 18.96 14.90 22.94
N ARG A 237 17.74 14.79 23.44
CA ARG A 237 17.38 14.10 24.67
C ARG A 237 17.08 12.60 24.45
N ARG A 238 16.87 12.20 23.19
CA ARG A 238 16.36 10.87 22.79
C ARG A 238 15.04 10.54 23.50
N VAL A 239 14.08 11.44 23.36
CA VAL A 239 12.77 11.33 24.00
C VAL A 239 11.68 11.49 22.93
N ALA A 240 10.69 10.63 22.95
CA ALA A 240 9.44 10.78 22.22
C ALA A 240 8.38 11.37 23.17
N GLU A 241 7.76 12.47 22.75
CA GLU A 241 6.63 13.09 23.45
C GLU A 241 5.33 12.56 22.82
N LEU A 242 4.45 12.04 23.65
CA LEU A 242 3.12 11.56 23.25
C LEU A 242 2.13 12.73 23.22
N ASP A 243 0.99 12.56 22.51
CA ASP A 243 -0.06 13.58 22.39
C ASP A 243 -0.67 14.02 23.74
N ASP A 244 -0.51 13.22 24.81
CA ASP A 244 -0.95 13.56 26.15
C ASP A 244 0.15 14.19 27.03
N GLY A 245 1.30 14.50 26.47
CA GLY A 245 2.45 15.11 27.15
C GLY A 245 3.34 14.14 27.92
N ARG A 246 3.06 12.84 27.90
CA ARG A 246 3.99 11.85 28.46
C ARG A 246 5.24 11.74 27.60
N GLU A 247 6.37 11.59 28.24
CA GLU A 247 7.67 11.39 27.58
C GLU A 247 8.13 9.93 27.70
N ILE A 248 8.64 9.37 26.60
CA ILE A 248 9.23 8.03 26.55
C ILE A 248 10.65 8.16 26.02
N PRO A 249 11.69 7.88 26.87
CA PRO A 249 13.06 7.84 26.39
C PRO A 249 13.29 6.62 25.49
N PHE A 250 14.15 6.78 24.48
CA PHE A 250 14.51 5.70 23.54
C PHE A 250 15.99 5.73 23.17
N ASP A 251 16.50 4.60 22.74
CA ASP A 251 17.82 4.45 22.11
C ASP A 251 17.69 4.17 20.60
N LEU A 252 16.54 3.61 20.19
CA LEU A 252 16.16 3.40 18.79
C LEU A 252 14.68 3.77 18.61
N PHE A 253 14.39 4.71 17.72
CA PHE A 253 13.01 5.05 17.36
C PHE A 253 12.67 4.57 15.94
N LEU A 254 11.58 3.78 15.84
CA LEU A 254 11.04 3.27 14.58
C LEU A 254 9.66 3.90 14.35
N GLY A 255 9.61 4.88 13.44
CA GLY A 255 8.43 5.71 13.21
C GLY A 255 7.51 5.21 12.11
N VAL A 256 6.20 5.33 12.35
CA VAL A 256 5.18 5.27 11.31
C VAL A 256 4.78 6.70 10.98
N PRO A 257 5.30 7.30 9.89
CA PRO A 257 5.05 8.70 9.57
C PRO A 257 3.60 8.93 9.15
N GLU A 258 3.18 10.19 9.18
CA GLU A 258 1.94 10.60 8.53
C GLU A 258 1.96 10.22 7.04
N HIS A 259 0.83 9.72 6.56
CA HIS A 259 0.64 9.41 5.14
C HIS A 259 -0.27 10.45 4.50
N CYS A 260 0.09 10.88 3.29
CA CYS A 260 -0.65 11.89 2.55
C CYS A 260 -0.81 11.47 1.07
N VAL A 261 -1.67 12.14 0.34
CA VAL A 261 -1.71 12.00 -1.11
C VAL A 261 -0.43 12.57 -1.72
N PRO A 262 0.05 12.03 -2.85
CA PRO A 262 1.15 12.67 -3.60
C PRO A 262 0.78 14.10 -4.01
N GLY A 263 1.72 15.06 -3.94
CA GLY A 263 1.47 16.47 -4.22
C GLY A 263 0.82 16.73 -5.58
N VAL A 264 1.18 15.96 -6.62
CA VAL A 264 0.55 16.05 -7.94
C VAL A 264 -0.94 15.70 -7.93
N VAL A 265 -1.39 14.86 -6.99
CA VAL A 265 -2.82 14.53 -6.81
C VAL A 265 -3.52 15.66 -6.07
N GLU A 266 -2.89 16.23 -5.05
CA GLU A 266 -3.41 17.38 -4.30
C GLU A 266 -3.63 18.56 -5.23
N GLU A 267 -2.66 18.89 -6.08
CA GLU A 267 -2.72 19.99 -7.05
C GLU A 267 -3.74 19.78 -8.17
N SER A 268 -4.18 18.55 -8.41
CA SER A 268 -5.13 18.22 -9.48
C SER A 268 -6.58 18.64 -9.22
N GLY A 269 -6.93 18.99 -7.97
CA GLY A 269 -8.30 19.29 -7.56
C GLY A 269 -9.22 18.05 -7.38
N LEU A 270 -8.63 16.84 -7.37
CA LEU A 270 -9.35 15.60 -7.05
C LEU A 270 -9.58 15.41 -5.55
N VAL A 271 -8.70 15.98 -4.72
CA VAL A 271 -8.67 15.76 -3.29
C VAL A 271 -9.83 16.51 -2.60
N PHE A 272 -10.42 15.85 -1.63
CA PHE A 272 -11.35 16.43 -0.69
C PHE A 272 -11.12 15.74 0.67
N ASP A 273 -10.96 16.52 1.72
CA ASP A 273 -10.65 16.00 3.05
C ASP A 273 -9.45 15.04 3.04
N GLU A 274 -8.30 15.56 2.57
CA GLU A 274 -6.98 14.90 2.48
C GLU A 274 -6.85 13.77 1.44
N TRP A 275 -7.93 13.16 0.94
CA TRP A 275 -7.91 12.00 0.04
C TRP A 275 -8.84 12.19 -1.16
N VAL A 276 -8.73 11.29 -2.16
CA VAL A 276 -9.60 11.31 -3.33
C VAL A 276 -10.91 10.56 -3.04
N PRO A 277 -12.06 11.26 -3.00
CA PRO A 277 -13.35 10.60 -2.84
C PRO A 277 -13.75 9.86 -4.11
N VAL A 278 -14.28 8.65 -3.94
CA VAL A 278 -14.76 7.80 -5.02
C VAL A 278 -16.09 7.15 -4.67
N ASP A 279 -16.85 6.79 -5.70
CA ASP A 279 -17.99 5.89 -5.54
C ASP A 279 -17.50 4.52 -5.04
N ARG A 280 -18.08 4.02 -3.95
CA ARG A 280 -17.64 2.77 -3.30
C ARG A 280 -17.76 1.53 -4.18
N ARG A 281 -18.67 1.53 -5.13
CA ARG A 281 -18.93 0.37 -5.99
C ARG A 281 -18.00 0.36 -7.19
N SER A 282 -17.95 1.48 -7.90
CA SER A 282 -17.31 1.59 -9.23
C SER A 282 -15.91 2.23 -9.22
N LEU A 283 -15.48 2.82 -8.09
CA LEU A 283 -14.26 3.60 -7.93
C LEU A 283 -14.19 4.85 -8.84
N LYS A 284 -15.32 5.32 -9.36
CA LYS A 284 -15.42 6.56 -10.13
C LYS A 284 -15.26 7.77 -9.21
N THR A 285 -14.53 8.77 -9.69
CA THR A 285 -14.49 10.10 -9.06
C THR A 285 -15.69 10.95 -9.52
N LYS A 286 -15.79 12.17 -9.02
CA LYS A 286 -16.78 13.14 -9.51
C LYS A 286 -16.58 13.57 -10.98
N PHE A 287 -15.41 13.32 -11.56
CA PHE A 287 -15.10 13.66 -12.93
C PHE A 287 -15.41 12.48 -13.88
N PRO A 288 -16.10 12.71 -15.00
CA PRO A 288 -16.45 11.63 -15.93
C PRO A 288 -15.21 10.92 -16.48
N LYS A 289 -15.24 9.58 -16.46
CA LYS A 289 -14.15 8.71 -16.95
C LYS A 289 -12.83 8.88 -16.22
N VAL A 290 -12.88 9.38 -14.97
CA VAL A 290 -11.75 9.43 -14.05
C VAL A 290 -12.01 8.53 -12.86
N TYR A 291 -11.12 7.59 -12.65
CA TYR A 291 -11.15 6.60 -11.58
C TYR A 291 -9.98 6.84 -10.63
N ALA A 292 -10.16 6.54 -9.35
CA ALA A 292 -9.06 6.49 -8.40
C ALA A 292 -9.13 5.19 -7.58
N ILE A 293 -7.97 4.54 -7.38
CA ILE A 293 -7.88 3.22 -6.73
C ILE A 293 -6.72 3.13 -5.75
N GLY A 294 -6.89 2.33 -4.71
CA GLY A 294 -5.87 2.08 -3.70
C GLY A 294 -5.72 3.20 -2.69
N ASP A 295 -4.51 3.33 -2.16
CA ASP A 295 -4.24 4.15 -0.96
C ASP A 295 -4.48 5.65 -1.15
N VAL A 296 -4.55 6.15 -2.39
CA VAL A 296 -4.87 7.54 -2.71
C VAL A 296 -6.31 7.93 -2.39
N THR A 297 -7.20 6.94 -2.16
CA THR A 297 -8.64 7.16 -2.02
C THR A 297 -9.12 7.19 -0.57
N SER A 298 -10.28 7.82 -0.34
CA SER A 298 -11.09 7.75 0.88
C SER A 298 -12.25 6.75 0.77
N VAL A 299 -12.06 5.64 0.04
CA VAL A 299 -13.12 4.65 -0.21
C VAL A 299 -13.66 3.96 1.05
N GLY A 300 -12.94 4.03 2.17
CA GLY A 300 -13.35 3.48 3.47
C GLY A 300 -12.77 2.10 3.79
N THR A 301 -11.77 1.63 3.04
CA THR A 301 -10.99 0.44 3.36
C THR A 301 -9.59 0.80 3.83
N PRO A 302 -8.87 -0.11 4.51
CA PRO A 302 -7.48 0.12 4.88
C PRO A 302 -6.60 0.40 3.64
N LYS A 303 -5.62 1.27 3.82
CA LYS A 303 -4.59 1.52 2.81
C LYS A 303 -3.62 0.33 2.76
N ALA A 304 -3.89 -0.63 1.87
CA ALA A 304 -3.08 -1.84 1.73
C ALA A 304 -3.20 -2.44 0.33
N GLY A 305 -2.12 -3.11 -0.11
CA GLY A 305 -1.98 -3.59 -1.49
C GLY A 305 -3.09 -4.54 -1.95
N LEU A 306 -3.55 -5.46 -1.10
CA LEU A 306 -4.64 -6.39 -1.46
C LEU A 306 -5.99 -5.67 -1.65
N PHE A 307 -6.27 -4.61 -0.87
CA PHE A 307 -7.44 -3.76 -1.07
C PHE A 307 -7.32 -2.93 -2.36
N ALA A 308 -6.11 -2.43 -2.66
CA ALA A 308 -5.85 -1.73 -3.92
C ALA A 308 -6.08 -2.64 -5.14
N SER A 309 -5.66 -3.92 -5.07
CA SER A 309 -5.93 -4.91 -6.12
C SER A 309 -7.43 -5.24 -6.25
N GLY A 310 -8.16 -5.32 -5.13
CA GLY A 310 -9.62 -5.48 -5.13
C GLY A 310 -10.33 -4.29 -5.79
N ALA A 311 -9.95 -3.07 -5.44
CA ALA A 311 -10.46 -1.84 -6.05
C ALA A 311 -10.15 -1.78 -7.56
N ALA A 312 -8.96 -2.23 -7.97
CA ALA A 312 -8.57 -2.29 -9.38
C ALA A 312 -9.47 -3.21 -10.21
N ARG A 313 -9.89 -4.36 -9.63
CA ARG A 313 -10.82 -5.28 -10.31
C ARG A 313 -12.16 -4.61 -10.57
N ALA A 314 -12.77 -4.00 -9.55
CA ALA A 314 -14.04 -3.31 -9.69
C ALA A 314 -13.96 -2.13 -10.67
N ALA A 315 -12.90 -1.33 -10.61
CA ALA A 315 -12.68 -0.24 -11.56
C ALA A 315 -12.51 -0.74 -13.00
N ALA A 316 -11.76 -1.84 -13.21
CA ALA A 316 -11.58 -2.42 -14.54
C ALA A 316 -12.92 -2.90 -15.12
N GLU A 317 -13.74 -3.62 -14.34
CA GLU A 317 -15.08 -4.06 -14.79
C GLU A 317 -15.97 -2.86 -15.09
N SER A 318 -15.94 -1.81 -14.27
CA SER A 318 -16.70 -0.58 -14.53
C SER A 318 -16.25 0.12 -15.82
N ILE A 319 -14.94 0.18 -16.11
CA ILE A 319 -14.40 0.75 -17.36
C ILE A 319 -14.86 -0.10 -18.57
N ILE A 320 -14.79 -1.43 -18.47
CA ILE A 320 -15.15 -2.34 -19.54
C ILE A 320 -16.66 -2.26 -19.83
N ALA A 321 -17.50 -2.24 -18.79
CA ALA A 321 -18.95 -2.08 -18.94
C ALA A 321 -19.28 -0.75 -19.64
N GLU A 322 -18.69 0.36 -19.21
CA GLU A 322 -18.88 1.67 -19.82
C GLU A 322 -18.42 1.69 -21.28
N PHE A 323 -17.30 1.06 -21.61
CA PHE A 323 -16.81 0.96 -22.99
C PHE A 323 -17.76 0.19 -23.89
N HIS A 324 -18.47 -0.80 -23.35
CA HIS A 324 -19.47 -1.57 -24.09
C HIS A 324 -20.88 -0.97 -24.05
N GLY A 325 -21.08 0.17 -23.36
CA GLY A 325 -22.40 0.77 -23.18
C GLY A 325 -23.31 -0.09 -22.29
N GLN A 326 -22.74 -0.90 -21.40
CA GLN A 326 -23.43 -1.78 -20.46
C GLN A 326 -23.51 -1.13 -19.08
N GLU A 327 -24.52 -1.50 -18.31
CA GLU A 327 -24.59 -1.13 -16.90
C GLU A 327 -23.55 -1.91 -16.08
N PHE A 328 -22.85 -1.23 -15.18
CA PHE A 328 -21.97 -1.87 -14.22
C PHE A 328 -22.79 -2.45 -13.07
N THR A 329 -22.85 -3.77 -13.01
CA THR A 329 -23.67 -4.51 -12.02
C THR A 329 -22.85 -5.05 -10.86
N ASP A 330 -21.54 -5.15 -11.01
CA ASP A 330 -20.64 -5.61 -9.96
C ASP A 330 -20.34 -4.48 -8.94
N SER A 331 -19.58 -4.78 -7.92
CA SER A 331 -19.18 -3.79 -6.93
C SER A 331 -17.87 -4.15 -6.23
N TYR A 332 -17.14 -3.14 -5.79
CA TYR A 332 -16.04 -3.36 -4.89
C TYR A 332 -16.55 -3.85 -3.53
N SER A 333 -16.15 -5.04 -3.14
CA SER A 333 -16.66 -5.70 -1.93
C SER A 333 -16.14 -5.08 -0.62
N GLY A 334 -15.00 -4.39 -0.66
CA GLY A 334 -14.35 -3.90 0.57
C GLY A 334 -13.79 -5.01 1.46
N ALA A 335 -13.78 -6.26 0.98
CA ALA A 335 -13.21 -7.40 1.69
C ALA A 335 -11.76 -7.67 1.26
N GLY A 336 -10.97 -8.20 2.20
CA GLY A 336 -9.58 -8.55 1.95
C GLY A 336 -8.95 -9.30 3.11
N SER A 337 -7.74 -9.83 2.89
CA SER A 337 -6.98 -10.55 3.90
C SER A 337 -5.72 -9.77 4.29
N CYS A 338 -5.45 -9.69 5.59
CA CYS A 338 -4.22 -9.16 6.14
C CYS A 338 -3.39 -10.31 6.71
N TYR A 339 -2.18 -10.49 6.21
CA TYR A 339 -1.20 -11.45 6.74
C TYR A 339 -0.30 -10.72 7.73
N VAL A 340 -0.15 -11.28 8.92
CA VAL A 340 0.58 -10.68 10.04
C VAL A 340 1.68 -11.62 10.50
N GLU A 341 2.92 -11.16 10.50
CA GLU A 341 4.07 -11.94 10.96
C GLU A 341 4.18 -11.95 12.49
N PHE A 342 4.28 -13.14 13.06
CA PHE A 342 4.42 -13.37 14.50
C PHE A 342 5.86 -13.71 14.92
N GLY A 343 6.81 -13.67 13.98
CA GLY A 343 8.18 -14.15 14.19
C GLY A 343 8.29 -15.68 14.08
N ASN A 344 9.53 -16.18 14.05
CA ASN A 344 9.85 -17.61 13.92
C ASN A 344 9.21 -18.28 12.69
N GLY A 345 8.99 -17.52 11.62
CA GLY A 345 8.35 -17.99 10.40
C GLY A 345 6.84 -18.18 10.50
N LEU A 346 6.20 -17.84 11.59
CA LEU A 346 4.76 -17.95 11.79
C LEU A 346 4.06 -16.70 11.24
N VAL A 347 2.99 -16.91 10.48
CA VAL A 347 2.12 -15.87 9.94
C VAL A 347 0.69 -16.18 10.34
N GLY A 348 -0.01 -15.20 10.92
CA GLY A 348 -1.45 -15.20 11.13
C GLY A 348 -2.16 -14.52 9.96
N ARG A 349 -3.48 -14.75 9.83
CA ARG A 349 -4.31 -14.07 8.83
C ARG A 349 -5.58 -13.53 9.46
N ALA A 350 -5.93 -12.31 9.11
CA ALA A 350 -7.23 -11.71 9.39
C ALA A 350 -7.96 -11.49 8.06
N ASP A 351 -9.10 -12.16 7.85
CA ASP A 351 -10.00 -11.87 6.74
C ASP A 351 -10.98 -10.81 7.22
N VAL A 352 -10.93 -9.63 6.61
CA VAL A 352 -11.70 -8.46 7.02
C VAL A 352 -12.66 -8.01 5.94
N ASP A 353 -13.81 -7.50 6.35
CA ASP A 353 -14.86 -6.99 5.48
C ASP A 353 -15.37 -5.64 6.02
N PHE A 354 -15.30 -4.63 5.16
CA PHE A 354 -15.61 -3.24 5.54
C PHE A 354 -17.00 -2.80 5.07
N PHE A 355 -17.67 -3.55 4.15
CA PHE A 355 -18.88 -3.06 3.50
C PHE A 355 -20.11 -3.93 3.65
N SER A 356 -19.97 -5.20 4.03
CA SER A 356 -21.13 -6.12 4.12
C SER A 356 -21.99 -5.94 5.36
N GLY A 357 -21.55 -5.16 6.35
CA GLY A 357 -22.26 -4.94 7.60
C GLY A 357 -22.28 -3.47 8.04
N PRO A 358 -22.97 -3.16 9.15
CA PRO A 358 -23.03 -1.83 9.73
C PRO A 358 -21.67 -1.37 10.31
N SER A 359 -20.78 -2.31 10.62
CA SER A 359 -19.41 -2.09 11.07
C SER A 359 -18.48 -3.12 10.44
N PRO A 360 -17.18 -2.80 10.29
CA PRO A 360 -16.19 -3.75 9.82
C PRO A 360 -16.12 -5.01 10.69
N THR A 361 -15.94 -6.17 10.03
CA THR A 361 -15.79 -7.46 10.70
C THR A 361 -14.47 -8.12 10.29
N GLY A 362 -13.97 -9.04 11.14
CA GLY A 362 -12.73 -9.75 10.84
C GLY A 362 -12.69 -11.16 11.44
N ASN A 363 -12.39 -12.14 10.62
CA ASN A 363 -12.15 -13.52 11.02
C ASN A 363 -10.66 -13.74 11.25
N HIS A 364 -10.34 -14.39 12.36
CA HIS A 364 -8.98 -14.73 12.75
C HIS A 364 -8.59 -16.13 12.28
N HIS A 365 -7.38 -16.26 11.78
CA HIS A 365 -6.72 -17.54 11.52
C HIS A 365 -5.41 -17.59 12.30
N GLU A 366 -5.26 -18.64 13.10
CA GLU A 366 -4.12 -18.84 14.00
C GLU A 366 -2.78 -18.81 13.24
N PRO A 367 -1.73 -18.24 13.85
CA PRO A 367 -0.40 -18.19 13.24
C PRO A 367 0.15 -19.59 12.93
N SER A 368 0.58 -19.78 11.66
CA SER A 368 1.09 -21.06 11.18
C SER A 368 2.14 -20.92 10.10
N LEU A 369 2.93 -21.98 9.86
CA LEU A 369 3.84 -22.08 8.71
C LEU A 369 3.07 -22.20 7.38
N ALA A 370 1.87 -22.78 7.40
CA ALA A 370 1.02 -22.90 6.22
C ALA A 370 0.59 -21.52 5.70
N LEU A 371 0.21 -20.61 6.58
CA LEU A 371 -0.14 -19.23 6.22
C LEU A 371 1.08 -18.42 5.76
N ALA A 372 2.27 -18.75 6.26
CA ALA A 372 3.51 -18.16 5.73
C ALA A 372 3.76 -18.59 4.29
N GLU A 373 3.50 -19.85 3.94
CA GLU A 373 3.59 -20.34 2.55
C GLU A 373 2.52 -19.72 1.67
N GLU A 374 1.29 -19.58 2.16
CA GLU A 374 0.20 -18.89 1.46
C GLU A 374 0.58 -17.43 1.13
N LYS A 375 1.15 -16.69 2.10
CA LYS A 375 1.64 -15.33 1.88
C LYS A 375 2.70 -15.27 0.77
N ARG A 376 3.66 -16.21 0.75
CA ARG A 376 4.67 -16.33 -0.33
C ARG A 376 4.04 -16.68 -1.68
N SER A 377 3.02 -17.54 -1.68
CA SER A 377 2.31 -17.93 -2.90
C SER A 377 1.58 -16.75 -3.54
N ILE A 378 1.00 -15.85 -2.74
CA ILE A 378 0.37 -14.61 -3.25
C ILE A 378 1.40 -13.73 -3.96
N GLU A 379 2.58 -13.53 -3.37
CA GLU A 379 3.66 -12.79 -4.02
C GLU A 379 4.02 -13.41 -5.38
N LYS A 380 4.26 -14.71 -5.39
CA LYS A 380 4.62 -15.45 -6.60
C LYS A 380 3.53 -15.39 -7.69
N GLN A 381 2.26 -15.59 -7.32
CA GLN A 381 1.15 -15.55 -8.27
C GLN A 381 0.92 -14.15 -8.84
N SER A 382 0.97 -13.13 -7.99
CA SER A 382 0.79 -11.74 -8.42
C SER A 382 1.91 -11.31 -9.36
N THR A 383 3.17 -11.63 -9.02
CA THR A 383 4.32 -11.27 -9.87
C THR A 383 4.31 -12.01 -11.20
N ALA A 384 3.97 -13.31 -11.22
CA ALA A 384 3.81 -14.07 -12.46
C ALA A 384 2.69 -13.51 -13.36
N ARG A 385 1.64 -12.92 -12.75
CA ARG A 385 0.55 -12.28 -13.49
C ARG A 385 0.95 -10.92 -14.05
N TRP A 386 1.68 -10.11 -13.28
CA TRP A 386 1.98 -8.72 -13.68
C TRP A 386 3.22 -8.62 -14.57
N PHE A 387 4.19 -9.50 -14.40
CA PHE A 387 5.46 -9.47 -15.10
C PHE A 387 5.64 -10.73 -15.95
N THR A 388 6.34 -10.59 -17.08
CA THR A 388 6.78 -11.74 -17.87
C THR A 388 8.11 -12.23 -17.35
N GLU A 389 8.31 -13.55 -17.32
CA GLU A 389 9.58 -14.18 -16.89
C GLU A 389 10.78 -13.82 -17.76
#